data_cf760813bdf37a322545871ecb5ab957
#
_entry.id   cf760813bdf37a322545871ecb5ab957
#
_cell.length_a   1.000
_cell.length_b   1.000
_cell.length_c   1.000
_cell.angle_alpha   90.00
_cell.angle_beta   90.00
_cell.angle_gamma   90.00
#
_symmetry.space_group_name_H-M   'P 1'
#
loop_
_entity.id
_entity.type
_entity.pdbx_description
1 polymer ?
#
loop_
_entity_poly.entity_id
_entity_poly.type
_entity_poly.pdbx_seq_one_letter_code
_entity_poly.pdbx_strand_id
1 'polypeptide(L)'
;MKYLILSLTILLSACSTVVPVKQKFPEVPQKLMTKCPNLKTVEGDKVSITEMLKVVVENYSTYYQCAVVTDGWQEWYQVQKIVFDQATK
;
A
#
# COMPACT_ATOMS: atom_id res chain seq x y z
N MET A 1 53.66 4.63 -24.16
CA MET A 1 52.48 3.79 -24.37
C MET A 1 52.18 2.80 -23.26
N LYS A 2 53.13 2.13 -22.67
CA LYS A 2 52.91 1.21 -21.55
C LYS A 2 52.23 1.90 -20.33
N TYR A 3 52.64 3.08 -20.01
CA TYR A 3 52.09 3.82 -18.85
C TYR A 3 50.69 4.39 -19.09
N LEU A 4 50.34 4.64 -20.31
CA LEU A 4 48.99 5.11 -20.70
C LEU A 4 47.95 4.00 -20.54
N ILE A 5 48.29 2.77 -20.93
CA ILE A 5 47.39 1.63 -20.79
C ILE A 5 47.19 1.28 -19.32
N LEU A 6 48.23 1.35 -18.50
CA LEU A 6 48.17 1.08 -17.07
C LEU A 6 47.29 2.11 -16.36
N SER A 7 47.41 3.40 -16.74
CA SER A 7 46.60 4.48 -16.19
C SER A 7 45.12 4.32 -16.54
N LEU A 8 44.81 3.86 -17.76
CA LEU A 8 43.45 3.66 -18.21
C LEU A 8 42.77 2.50 -17.49
N THR A 9 43.50 1.42 -17.18
CA THR A 9 42.94 0.28 -16.44
C THR A 9 42.61 0.62 -14.99
N ILE A 10 43.40 1.47 -14.37
CA ILE A 10 43.14 1.95 -12.98
C ILE A 10 41.86 2.81 -12.93
N LEU A 11 41.62 3.64 -13.94
CA LEU A 11 40.43 4.49 -14.02
C LEU A 11 39.14 3.66 -14.22
N LEU A 12 39.21 2.55 -14.95
CA LEU A 12 38.09 1.67 -15.17
C LEU A 12 37.68 0.86 -13.92
N SER A 13 38.65 0.54 -13.06
CA SER A 13 38.36 -0.23 -11.83
C SER A 13 37.68 0.63 -10.76
N ALA A 14 37.78 1.96 -10.83
CA ALA A 14 37.15 2.86 -9.87
C ALA A 14 35.63 2.98 -10.03
N CYS A 15 35.09 2.55 -11.21
CA CYS A 15 33.65 2.62 -11.50
C CYS A 15 32.86 1.39 -11.07
N SER A 16 33.51 0.39 -10.52
CA SER A 16 32.88 -0.91 -10.19
C SER A 16 32.39 -1.01 -8.74
N THR A 17 32.45 0.08 -7.97
CA THR A 17 32.00 0.06 -6.57
C THR A 17 30.47 0.15 -6.52
N VAL A 18 29.84 -0.94 -6.15
CA VAL A 18 28.39 -1.00 -5.96
C VAL A 18 28.08 -0.73 -4.48
N VAL A 19 27.34 0.34 -4.22
CA VAL A 19 26.90 0.65 -2.86
C VAL A 19 25.60 -0.12 -2.61
N PRO A 20 25.55 -1.03 -1.61
CA PRO A 20 24.32 -1.73 -1.30
C PRO A 20 23.28 -0.76 -0.77
N VAL A 21 22.14 -0.69 -1.45
CA VAL A 21 21.01 0.14 -1.02
C VAL A 21 20.06 -0.74 -0.22
N LYS A 22 19.88 -0.41 1.06
CA LYS A 22 18.86 -1.07 1.88
C LYS A 22 17.49 -0.61 1.43
N GLN A 23 16.63 -1.55 1.07
CA GLN A 23 15.24 -1.25 0.79
C GLN A 23 14.55 -0.84 2.08
N LYS A 24 13.93 0.35 2.07
CA LYS A 24 13.06 0.78 3.14
C LYS A 24 11.70 0.11 3.00
N PHE A 25 11.10 -0.21 4.13
CA PHE A 25 9.72 -0.67 4.14
C PHE A 25 8.83 0.42 3.52
N PRO A 26 7.99 0.07 2.53
CA PRO A 26 7.15 1.08 1.89
C PRO A 26 6.12 1.65 2.87
N GLU A 27 5.94 2.97 2.82
CA GLU A 27 4.93 3.62 3.64
C GLU A 27 3.55 3.41 3.05
N VAL A 28 2.61 3.04 3.91
CA VAL A 28 1.22 2.83 3.51
C VAL A 28 0.52 4.20 3.43
N PRO A 29 -0.24 4.47 2.37
CA PRO A 29 -1.02 5.71 2.30
C PRO A 29 -1.97 5.85 3.51
N GLN A 30 -2.06 7.05 4.05
CA GLN A 30 -2.87 7.32 5.25
C GLN A 30 -4.35 6.94 5.05
N LYS A 31 -4.86 7.08 3.85
CA LYS A 31 -6.25 6.72 3.52
C LYS A 31 -6.53 5.24 3.77
N LEU A 32 -5.54 4.38 3.61
CA LEU A 32 -5.68 2.94 3.83
C LEU A 32 -5.57 2.56 5.30
N MET A 33 -5.06 3.46 6.14
CA MET A 33 -4.92 3.22 7.57
C MET A 33 -6.19 3.55 8.36
N THR A 34 -7.23 3.97 7.67
CA THR A 34 -8.52 4.30 8.31
C THR A 34 -9.22 3.02 8.75
N LYS A 35 -9.57 2.99 10.02
CA LYS A 35 -10.32 1.86 10.58
C LYS A 35 -11.78 1.94 10.15
N CYS A 36 -12.36 0.80 9.81
CA CYS A 36 -13.78 0.73 9.49
C CYS A 36 -14.61 0.97 10.77
N PRO A 37 -15.62 1.85 10.71
CA PRO A 37 -16.52 2.03 11.83
C PRO A 37 -17.42 0.81 12.03
N ASN A 38 -17.88 0.61 13.24
CA ASN A 38 -18.82 -0.46 13.54
C ASN A 38 -20.19 -0.17 12.90
N LEU A 39 -20.84 -1.21 12.43
CA LEU A 39 -22.20 -1.09 11.94
C LEU A 39 -23.14 -0.77 13.10
N LYS A 40 -24.19 -0.01 12.79
CA LYS A 40 -25.22 0.32 13.77
C LYS A 40 -26.11 -0.91 14.02
N THR A 41 -26.51 -1.08 15.26
CA THR A 41 -27.42 -2.13 15.66
C THR A 41 -28.78 -1.50 15.97
N VAL A 42 -29.83 -2.30 15.79
CA VAL A 42 -31.19 -1.92 16.15
C VAL A 42 -31.43 -2.40 17.57
N GLU A 43 -31.66 -1.45 18.49
CA GLU A 43 -31.91 -1.78 19.90
C GLU A 43 -33.37 -1.50 20.24
N GLY A 44 -33.93 -2.35 21.11
CA GLY A 44 -35.28 -2.22 21.61
C GLY A 44 -36.22 -3.32 21.13
N ASP A 45 -37.28 -3.56 21.92
CA ASP A 45 -38.25 -4.62 21.66
C ASP A 45 -39.25 -4.25 20.54
N LYS A 46 -39.40 -2.96 20.29
CA LYS A 46 -40.31 -2.44 19.24
C LYS A 46 -39.59 -1.38 18.43
N VAL A 47 -39.23 -1.74 17.20
CA VAL A 47 -38.58 -0.84 16.27
C VAL A 47 -39.51 -0.63 15.08
N SER A 48 -39.69 0.62 14.68
CA SER A 48 -40.48 0.91 13.48
C SER A 48 -39.73 0.48 12.23
N ILE A 49 -40.49 0.18 11.18
CA ILE A 49 -39.92 -0.18 9.87
C ILE A 49 -39.03 0.97 9.36
N THR A 50 -39.45 2.21 9.57
CA THR A 50 -38.70 3.40 9.15
C THR A 50 -37.32 3.46 9.81
N GLU A 51 -37.24 3.21 11.11
CA GLU A 51 -35.95 3.17 11.83
C GLU A 51 -35.06 2.02 11.35
N MET A 52 -35.67 0.85 11.13
CA MET A 52 -34.94 -0.29 10.61
C MET A 52 -34.35 -0.01 9.24
N LEU A 53 -35.14 0.57 8.33
CA LEU A 53 -34.68 0.94 7.01
C LEU A 53 -33.56 1.98 7.06
N LYS A 54 -33.66 2.94 7.96
CA LYS A 54 -32.61 3.95 8.17
C LYS A 54 -31.28 3.31 8.57
N VAL A 55 -31.32 2.39 9.53
CA VAL A 55 -30.13 1.67 9.98
C VAL A 55 -29.54 0.83 8.85
N VAL A 56 -30.36 0.15 8.07
CA VAL A 56 -29.92 -0.64 6.92
C VAL A 56 -29.21 0.24 5.89
N VAL A 57 -29.78 1.38 5.54
CA VAL A 57 -29.19 2.32 4.56
C VAL A 57 -27.84 2.85 5.09
N GLU A 58 -27.79 3.25 6.36
CA GLU A 58 -26.55 3.73 6.95
C GLU A 58 -25.49 2.65 7.00
N ASN A 59 -25.86 1.40 7.29
CA ASN A 59 -24.92 0.29 7.33
C ASN A 59 -24.41 -0.07 5.93
N TYR A 60 -25.25 0.01 4.91
CA TYR A 60 -24.81 -0.16 3.53
C TYR A 60 -23.78 0.89 3.14
N SER A 61 -24.03 2.16 3.50
CA SER A 61 -23.07 3.24 3.25
C SER A 61 -21.73 2.98 3.94
N THR A 62 -21.78 2.58 5.21
CA THR A 62 -20.58 2.24 5.99
C THR A 62 -19.82 1.08 5.35
N TYR A 63 -20.54 0.05 4.92
CA TYR A 63 -19.93 -1.09 4.25
C TYR A 63 -19.20 -0.68 2.98
N TYR A 64 -19.83 0.12 2.12
CA TYR A 64 -19.21 0.58 0.87
C TYR A 64 -17.96 1.40 1.12
N GLN A 65 -17.98 2.28 2.12
CA GLN A 65 -16.81 3.06 2.50
C GLN A 65 -15.66 2.16 2.95
N CYS A 66 -15.99 1.13 3.75
CA CYS A 66 -15.01 0.15 4.21
C CYS A 66 -14.49 -0.70 3.05
N ALA A 67 -15.35 -1.11 2.13
CA ALA A 67 -14.96 -1.90 0.96
C ALA A 67 -13.96 -1.15 0.07
N VAL A 68 -14.15 0.16 -0.11
CA VAL A 68 -13.20 1.01 -0.87
C VAL A 68 -11.82 0.98 -0.23
N VAL A 69 -11.74 1.05 1.10
CA VAL A 69 -10.46 0.97 1.82
C VAL A 69 -9.82 -0.41 1.63
N THR A 70 -10.60 -1.47 1.74
CA THR A 70 -10.11 -2.84 1.56
C THR A 70 -9.60 -3.07 0.14
N ASP A 71 -10.34 -2.62 -0.86
CA ASP A 71 -9.93 -2.69 -2.27
C ASP A 71 -8.64 -1.89 -2.49
N GLY A 72 -8.54 -0.73 -1.84
CA GLY A 72 -7.33 0.10 -1.89
C GLY A 72 -6.10 -0.62 -1.35
N TRP A 73 -6.25 -1.35 -0.25
CA TRP A 73 -5.17 -2.17 0.30
C TRP A 73 -4.72 -3.24 -0.68
N GLN A 74 -5.65 -3.94 -1.31
CA GLN A 74 -5.35 -5.00 -2.27
C GLN A 74 -4.61 -4.42 -3.47
N GLU A 75 -5.08 -3.29 -4.01
CA GLU A 75 -4.44 -2.62 -5.13
C GLU A 75 -3.03 -2.15 -4.75
N TRP A 76 -2.88 -1.50 -3.59
CA TRP A 76 -1.59 -1.05 -3.10
C TRP A 76 -0.60 -2.22 -2.97
N TYR A 77 -1.04 -3.33 -2.39
CA TYR A 77 -0.21 -4.53 -2.24
C TYR A 77 0.26 -5.06 -3.60
N GLN A 78 -0.64 -5.15 -4.57
CA GLN A 78 -0.31 -5.63 -5.91
C GLN A 78 0.73 -4.74 -6.59
N VAL A 79 0.56 -3.43 -6.50
CA VAL A 79 1.50 -2.46 -7.06
C VAL A 79 2.87 -2.60 -6.40
N GLN A 80 2.91 -2.68 -5.07
CA GLN A 80 4.17 -2.80 -4.35
C GLN A 80 4.89 -4.10 -4.68
N LYS A 81 4.15 -5.17 -4.83
CA LYS A 81 4.71 -6.46 -5.22
C LYS A 81 5.36 -6.41 -6.60
N ILE A 82 4.69 -5.78 -7.57
CA ILE A 82 5.22 -5.61 -8.92
C ILE A 82 6.52 -4.79 -8.88
N VAL A 83 6.51 -3.68 -8.16
CA VAL A 83 7.69 -2.82 -8.01
C VAL A 83 8.84 -3.58 -7.36
N PHE A 84 8.56 -4.34 -6.31
CA PHE A 84 9.57 -5.15 -5.63
C PHE A 84 10.16 -6.22 -6.56
N ASP A 85 9.31 -6.95 -7.29
CA ASP A 85 9.75 -8.00 -8.19
C ASP A 85 10.61 -7.43 -9.33
N GLN A 86 10.29 -6.24 -9.83
CA GLN A 86 11.08 -5.56 -10.85
C GLN A 86 12.44 -5.11 -10.31
N ALA A 87 12.48 -4.63 -9.07
CA ALA A 87 13.72 -4.16 -8.44
C ALA A 87 14.70 -5.28 -8.12
N THR A 88 14.20 -6.51 -7.92
CA THR A 88 15.03 -7.66 -7.53
C THR A 88 15.51 -8.51 -8.72
N LYS A 89 15.12 -8.18 -9.94
CA LYS A 89 15.59 -8.86 -11.16
C LYS A 89 17.00 -8.47 -11.58
#